data_c1e62054ebbc3af40267a155a4e4c902
#
_entry.id   c1e62054ebbc3af40267a155a4e4c902
#
_cell.length_a   1.000
_cell.length_b   1.000
_cell.length_c   1.000
_cell.angle_alpha   90.00
_cell.angle_beta   90.00
_cell.angle_gamma   90.00
#
_symmetry.space_group_name_H-M   'P 1'
#
loop_
_entity.id
_entity.type
_entity.pdbx_description
1 polymer ?
#
loop_
_entity_poly.entity_id
_entity_poly.type
_entity_poly.pdbx_seq_one_letter_code
_entity_poly.pdbx_strand_id
1 'polypeptide(L)'
;MGQTIRKVMKLLTNYLLIFLVSMVPLIELRGAMVMAVGMDLNYLASLIICVIGNMLPVPVIYFFARKVLLWGADKKYIGKFFRFCLVKGEHGGQRLINRTGRGGLFVALMLFVGIPIPGTGAWTGTLAASFLNMGIRTTAASVSLGVIMAGIIMGTLSTGVFSIIGL
;
A
#
# COMPACT_ATOMS: atom_id res chain seq x y z
N MET A 1 -15.14 -35.38 -13.37
CA MET A 1 -13.74 -35.07 -13.00
C MET A 1 -13.19 -33.83 -13.73
N GLY A 2 -13.30 -33.72 -15.07
CA GLY A 2 -12.77 -32.54 -15.81
C GLY A 2 -13.40 -31.19 -15.50
N GLN A 3 -14.70 -31.11 -15.17
CA GLN A 3 -15.35 -29.84 -14.84
C GLN A 3 -14.90 -29.30 -13.47
N THR A 4 -14.69 -30.17 -12.49
CA THR A 4 -14.21 -29.79 -11.15
C THR A 4 -12.79 -29.23 -11.22
N ILE A 5 -11.92 -29.89 -11.99
CA ILE A 5 -10.53 -29.41 -12.19
C ILE A 5 -10.51 -28.04 -12.85
N ARG A 6 -11.31 -27.82 -13.90
CA ARG A 6 -11.42 -26.50 -14.55
C ARG A 6 -11.92 -25.41 -13.61
N LYS A 7 -12.89 -25.73 -12.75
CA LYS A 7 -13.42 -24.77 -11.75
C LYS A 7 -12.36 -24.39 -10.72
N VAL A 8 -11.60 -25.36 -10.23
CA VAL A 8 -10.50 -25.12 -9.28
C VAL A 8 -9.39 -24.30 -9.93
N MET A 9 -8.99 -24.64 -11.17
CA MET A 9 -7.98 -23.87 -11.89
C MET A 9 -8.40 -22.43 -12.13
N LYS A 10 -9.65 -22.19 -12.54
CA LYS A 10 -10.19 -20.82 -12.71
C LYS A 10 -10.15 -20.04 -11.39
N LEU A 11 -10.53 -20.67 -10.28
CA LEU A 11 -10.51 -20.05 -8.96
C LEU A 11 -9.08 -19.66 -8.56
N LEU A 12 -8.11 -20.56 -8.73
CA LEU A 12 -6.69 -20.29 -8.45
C LEU A 12 -6.15 -19.15 -9.32
N THR A 13 -6.49 -19.13 -10.60
CA THR A 13 -6.09 -18.06 -11.53
C THR A 13 -6.64 -16.71 -11.09
N ASN A 14 -7.91 -16.65 -10.64
CA ASN A 14 -8.51 -15.41 -10.15
C ASN A 14 -7.82 -14.89 -8.88
N TYR A 15 -7.49 -15.79 -7.94
CA TYR A 15 -6.74 -15.38 -6.73
C TYR A 15 -5.32 -14.92 -7.06
N LEU A 16 -4.64 -15.59 -8.00
CA LEU A 16 -3.32 -15.15 -8.46
C LEU A 16 -3.40 -13.79 -9.15
N LEU A 17 -4.44 -13.55 -9.94
CA LEU A 17 -4.65 -12.28 -10.61
C LEU A 17 -4.81 -11.14 -9.61
N ILE A 18 -5.68 -11.26 -8.61
CA ILE A 18 -5.87 -10.20 -7.61
C ILE A 18 -4.62 -10.00 -6.73
N PHE A 19 -3.86 -11.06 -6.47
CA PHE A 19 -2.56 -10.96 -5.81
C PHE A 19 -1.59 -10.10 -6.61
N LEU A 20 -1.40 -10.39 -7.90
CA LEU A 20 -0.51 -9.62 -8.78
C LEU A 20 -0.98 -8.17 -8.95
N VAL A 21 -2.29 -7.97 -9.15
CA VAL A 21 -2.88 -6.63 -9.27
C VAL A 21 -2.67 -5.81 -8.00
N SER A 22 -2.75 -6.44 -6.83
CA SER A 22 -2.52 -5.74 -5.55
C SER A 22 -1.08 -5.23 -5.37
N MET A 23 -0.12 -5.79 -6.11
CA MET A 23 1.28 -5.34 -6.12
C MET A 23 1.52 -4.14 -7.04
N VAL A 24 0.62 -3.87 -7.99
CA VAL A 24 0.81 -2.83 -9.02
C VAL A 24 0.64 -1.44 -8.41
N PRO A 25 1.60 -0.50 -8.64
CA PRO A 25 1.46 0.88 -8.19
C PRO A 25 0.15 1.49 -8.71
N LEU A 26 -0.50 2.36 -7.94
CA LEU A 26 -1.76 3.05 -8.21
C LEU A 26 -3.02 2.19 -8.15
N ILE A 27 -3.00 0.93 -8.56
CA ILE A 27 -4.15 0.00 -8.45
C ILE A 27 -4.21 -0.55 -7.03
N GLU A 28 -3.10 -1.17 -6.60
CA GLU A 28 -2.89 -1.67 -5.25
C GLU A 28 -4.03 -2.60 -4.77
N LEU A 29 -4.12 -2.81 -3.45
CA LEU A 29 -5.21 -3.57 -2.83
C LEU A 29 -6.59 -2.99 -3.16
N ARG A 30 -6.71 -1.69 -3.39
CA ARG A 30 -8.00 -1.03 -3.65
C ARG A 30 -8.67 -1.55 -4.91
N GLY A 31 -7.95 -1.53 -6.02
CA GLY A 31 -8.46 -2.08 -7.28
C GLY A 31 -8.60 -3.60 -7.26
N ALA A 32 -7.65 -4.29 -6.60
CA ALA A 32 -7.71 -5.74 -6.46
C ALA A 32 -8.96 -6.20 -5.66
N MET A 33 -9.40 -5.47 -4.63
CA MET A 33 -10.61 -5.78 -3.87
C MET A 33 -11.88 -5.55 -4.70
N VAL A 34 -11.95 -4.48 -5.50
CA VAL A 34 -13.07 -4.26 -6.45
C VAL A 34 -13.17 -5.42 -7.45
N MET A 35 -12.03 -5.84 -8.01
CA MET A 35 -11.97 -6.99 -8.92
C MET A 35 -12.40 -8.29 -8.23
N ALA A 36 -11.98 -8.51 -6.98
CA ALA A 36 -12.33 -9.69 -6.22
C ALA A 36 -13.84 -9.81 -6.01
N VAL A 37 -14.51 -8.70 -5.67
CA VAL A 37 -15.97 -8.63 -5.53
C VAL A 37 -16.65 -8.87 -6.87
N GLY A 38 -16.19 -8.23 -7.95
CA GLY A 38 -16.73 -8.42 -9.30
C GLY A 38 -16.53 -9.84 -9.88
N MET A 39 -15.58 -10.60 -9.31
CA MET A 39 -15.34 -12.01 -9.67
C MET A 39 -16.05 -12.99 -8.72
N ASP A 40 -16.86 -12.49 -7.79
CA ASP A 40 -17.58 -13.28 -6.77
C ASP A 40 -16.64 -14.19 -5.94
N LEU A 41 -15.46 -13.66 -5.60
CA LEU A 41 -14.48 -14.34 -4.77
C LEU A 41 -14.82 -14.19 -3.28
N ASN A 42 -14.38 -15.18 -2.47
CA ASN A 42 -14.56 -15.08 -1.03
C ASN A 42 -13.86 -13.82 -0.49
N TYR A 43 -14.62 -12.96 0.17
CA TYR A 43 -14.17 -11.65 0.65
C TYR A 43 -12.94 -11.74 1.55
N LEU A 44 -12.99 -12.60 2.57
CA LEU A 44 -11.91 -12.71 3.56
C LEU A 44 -10.62 -13.27 2.94
N ALA A 45 -10.75 -14.29 2.09
CA ALA A 45 -9.60 -14.86 1.38
C ALA A 45 -8.97 -13.81 0.44
N SER A 46 -9.79 -13.07 -0.29
CA SER A 46 -9.33 -11.99 -1.18
C SER A 46 -8.63 -10.88 -0.42
N LEU A 47 -9.18 -10.46 0.72
CA LEU A 47 -8.56 -9.44 1.58
C LEU A 47 -7.18 -9.88 2.05
N ILE A 48 -7.04 -11.10 2.56
CA ILE A 48 -5.76 -11.65 3.03
C ILE A 48 -4.73 -11.70 1.89
N ILE A 49 -5.13 -12.24 0.74
CA ILE A 49 -4.27 -12.39 -0.43
C ILE A 49 -3.82 -11.02 -0.95
N CYS A 50 -4.73 -10.06 -1.07
CA CYS A 50 -4.41 -8.70 -1.51
C CYS A 50 -3.54 -7.94 -0.52
N VAL A 51 -3.74 -8.12 0.79
CA VAL A 51 -2.86 -7.54 1.83
C VAL A 51 -1.45 -8.09 1.68
N ILE A 52 -1.29 -9.40 1.56
CA ILE A 52 0.03 -10.02 1.38
C ILE A 52 0.70 -9.51 0.10
N GLY A 53 -0.02 -9.49 -1.02
CA GLY A 53 0.51 -8.98 -2.29
C GLY A 53 0.93 -7.51 -2.21
N ASN A 54 0.11 -6.67 -1.59
CA ASN A 54 0.39 -5.23 -1.45
C ASN A 54 1.55 -4.92 -0.49
N MET A 55 1.80 -5.79 0.50
CA MET A 55 2.91 -5.64 1.45
C MET A 55 4.25 -6.11 0.91
N LEU A 56 4.28 -6.96 -0.11
CA LEU A 56 5.50 -7.53 -0.67
C LEU A 56 6.45 -6.47 -1.27
N PRO A 57 5.98 -5.45 -2.01
CA PRO A 57 6.83 -4.37 -2.52
C PRO A 57 7.34 -3.41 -1.44
N VAL A 58 6.68 -3.31 -0.27
CA VAL A 58 6.98 -2.28 0.75
C VAL A 58 8.46 -2.26 1.19
N PRO A 59 9.10 -3.37 1.55
CA PRO A 59 10.52 -3.37 1.92
C PRO A 59 11.41 -2.91 0.75
N VAL A 60 11.08 -3.38 -0.46
CA VAL A 60 11.84 -3.03 -1.67
C VAL A 60 11.77 -1.52 -1.93
N ILE A 61 10.56 -0.96 -1.89
CA ILE A 61 10.33 0.48 -2.09
C ILE A 61 11.06 1.30 -1.01
N TYR A 62 10.96 0.89 0.24
CA TYR A 62 11.57 1.60 1.36
C TYR A 62 13.09 1.71 1.20
N PHE A 63 13.76 0.59 0.98
CA PHE A 63 15.22 0.56 0.83
C PHE A 63 15.67 1.17 -0.48
N PHE A 64 14.96 0.93 -1.57
CA PHE A 64 15.28 1.52 -2.87
C PHE A 64 15.13 3.03 -2.86
N ALA A 65 14.03 3.58 -2.35
CA ALA A 65 13.80 5.01 -2.27
C ALA A 65 14.90 5.71 -1.44
N ARG A 66 15.25 5.15 -0.29
CA ARG A 66 16.33 5.68 0.55
C ARG A 66 17.68 5.62 -0.16
N LYS A 67 17.97 4.52 -0.84
CA LYS A 67 19.23 4.35 -1.60
C LYS A 67 19.33 5.34 -2.76
N VAL A 68 18.24 5.56 -3.49
CA VAL A 68 18.16 6.55 -4.58
C VAL A 68 18.34 7.98 -4.05
N LEU A 69 17.71 8.32 -2.92
CA LEU A 69 17.86 9.62 -2.28
C LEU A 69 19.31 9.91 -1.87
N LEU A 70 19.95 8.95 -1.22
CA LEU A 70 21.35 9.09 -0.79
C LEU A 70 22.27 9.17 -1.99
N TRP A 71 22.12 8.29 -2.98
CA TRP A 71 22.90 8.30 -4.20
C TRP A 71 22.72 9.59 -4.98
N GLY A 72 21.48 10.09 -5.09
CA GLY A 72 21.19 11.35 -5.78
C GLY A 72 21.77 12.57 -5.08
N ALA A 73 21.85 12.56 -3.75
CA ALA A 73 22.40 13.65 -2.95
C ALA A 73 23.91 13.91 -3.23
N ASP A 74 24.62 12.88 -3.68
CA ASP A 74 26.06 12.98 -4.01
C ASP A 74 26.33 13.48 -5.43
N LYS A 75 25.32 13.67 -6.27
CA LYS A 75 25.47 14.08 -7.66
C LYS A 75 25.60 15.59 -7.82
N LYS A 76 26.51 16.02 -8.71
CA LYS A 76 26.87 17.43 -8.93
C LYS A 76 25.68 18.29 -9.42
N TYR A 77 24.83 17.76 -10.31
CA TYR A 77 23.73 18.51 -10.92
C TYR A 77 22.40 18.40 -10.18
N ILE A 78 22.07 17.21 -9.68
CA ILE A 78 20.79 16.91 -9.04
C ILE A 78 20.88 16.86 -7.50
N GLY A 79 22.11 16.87 -6.95
CA GLY A 79 22.35 16.71 -5.52
C GLY A 79 21.65 17.75 -4.64
N LYS A 80 21.54 18.99 -5.13
CA LYS A 80 20.82 20.05 -4.39
C LYS A 80 19.36 19.68 -4.16
N PHE A 81 18.67 19.13 -5.16
CA PHE A 81 17.28 18.69 -5.05
C PHE A 81 17.11 17.52 -4.07
N PHE A 82 17.97 16.49 -4.19
CA PHE A 82 17.91 15.31 -3.33
C PHE A 82 18.26 15.65 -1.87
N ARG A 83 19.27 16.50 -1.64
CA ARG A 83 19.58 17.02 -0.28
C ARG A 83 18.44 17.83 0.29
N PHE A 84 17.79 18.68 -0.53
CA PHE A 84 16.61 19.41 -0.10
C PHE A 84 15.49 18.46 0.34
N CYS A 85 15.20 17.40 -0.43
CA CYS A 85 14.21 16.38 -0.08
C CYS A 85 14.58 15.67 1.22
N LEU A 86 15.85 15.25 1.41
CA LEU A 86 16.32 14.60 2.63
C LEU A 86 16.16 15.52 3.85
N VAL A 87 16.67 16.74 3.78
CA VAL A 87 16.63 17.70 4.89
C VAL A 87 15.20 18.09 5.23
N LYS A 88 14.36 18.37 4.22
CA LYS A 88 12.95 18.70 4.44
C LYS A 88 12.16 17.51 5.00
N GLY A 89 12.43 16.30 4.51
CA GLY A 89 11.83 15.07 5.01
C GLY A 89 12.17 14.83 6.49
N GLU A 90 13.47 14.88 6.84
CA GLU A 90 13.91 14.72 8.23
C GLU A 90 13.34 15.79 9.16
N HIS A 91 13.41 17.07 8.77
CA HIS A 91 12.82 18.14 9.57
C HIS A 91 11.29 18.00 9.70
N GLY A 92 10.59 17.57 8.65
CA GLY A 92 9.16 17.30 8.68
C GLY A 92 8.83 16.19 9.66
N GLY A 93 9.56 15.07 9.58
CA GLY A 93 9.43 13.93 10.50
C GLY A 93 9.69 14.32 11.94
N GLN A 94 10.79 15.04 12.22
CA GLN A 94 11.14 15.51 13.56
C GLN A 94 10.09 16.49 14.12
N ARG A 95 9.61 17.43 13.32
CA ARG A 95 8.53 18.36 13.76
C ARG A 95 7.28 17.61 14.13
N LEU A 96 6.90 16.60 13.36
CA LEU A 96 5.71 15.80 13.63
C LEU A 96 5.91 14.96 14.90
N ILE A 97 7.09 14.33 15.06
CA ILE A 97 7.44 13.60 16.29
C ILE A 97 7.41 14.49 17.51
N ASN A 98 7.96 15.71 17.41
CA ASN A 98 7.98 16.66 18.53
C ASN A 98 6.58 17.16 18.92
N ARG A 99 5.63 17.22 17.97
CA ARG A 99 4.24 17.66 18.22
C ARG A 99 3.33 16.52 18.71
N THR A 100 3.45 15.34 18.15
CA THR A 100 2.51 14.24 18.34
C THR A 100 3.16 12.95 18.89
N GLY A 101 4.47 13.00 19.12
CA GLY A 101 5.25 11.81 19.48
C GLY A 101 5.43 10.83 18.31
N ARG A 102 6.18 9.77 18.55
CA ARG A 102 6.38 8.70 17.54
C ARG A 102 5.07 8.00 17.17
N GLY A 103 4.13 7.91 18.09
CA GLY A 103 2.79 7.36 17.85
C GLY A 103 1.98 8.20 16.87
N GLY A 104 2.08 9.51 16.91
CA GLY A 104 1.38 10.40 15.99
C GLY A 104 1.83 10.21 14.53
N LEU A 105 3.13 10.05 14.30
CA LEU A 105 3.66 9.77 12.97
C LEU A 105 3.20 8.40 12.43
N PHE A 106 3.13 7.40 13.33
CA PHE A 106 2.58 6.08 13.02
C PHE A 106 1.12 6.16 12.56
N VAL A 107 0.27 6.84 13.36
CA VAL A 107 -1.16 6.99 13.06
C VAL A 107 -1.37 7.82 11.80
N ALA A 108 -0.61 8.89 11.61
CA ALA A 108 -0.69 9.71 10.40
C ALA A 108 -0.40 8.91 9.13
N LEU A 109 0.64 8.06 9.14
CA LEU A 109 0.97 7.19 8.02
C LEU A 109 -0.10 6.10 7.81
N MET A 110 -0.58 5.49 8.90
CA MET A 110 -1.66 4.51 8.84
C MET A 110 -2.92 5.09 8.19
N LEU A 111 -3.34 6.29 8.61
CA LEU A 111 -4.51 6.97 8.04
C LEU A 111 -4.28 7.39 6.58
N PHE A 112 -3.08 7.91 6.27
CA PHE A 112 -2.70 8.27 4.91
C PHE A 112 -2.82 7.08 3.94
N VAL A 113 -2.39 5.90 4.36
CA VAL A 113 -2.51 4.67 3.56
C VAL A 113 -3.92 4.12 3.60
N GLY A 114 -4.61 4.20 4.74
CA GLY A 114 -5.89 3.56 4.98
C GLY A 114 -7.08 4.27 4.36
N ILE A 115 -7.03 5.61 4.25
CA ILE A 115 -8.12 6.36 3.62
C ILE A 115 -8.00 6.20 2.10
N PRO A 116 -9.04 5.68 1.41
CA PRO A 116 -8.97 5.34 -0.01
C PRO A 116 -9.10 6.58 -0.92
N ILE A 117 -8.11 7.47 -0.87
CA ILE A 117 -8.01 8.64 -1.76
C ILE A 117 -7.04 8.29 -2.91
N PRO A 118 -7.31 8.70 -4.16
CA PRO A 118 -6.36 8.51 -5.25
C PRO A 118 -4.99 9.11 -4.93
N GLY A 119 -3.92 8.34 -5.17
CA GLY A 119 -2.55 8.77 -4.89
C GLY A 119 -2.06 8.57 -3.45
N THR A 120 -2.91 8.16 -2.52
CA THR A 120 -2.49 7.63 -1.21
C THR A 120 -2.44 6.11 -1.27
N GLY A 121 -1.57 5.46 -0.54
CA GLY A 121 -1.53 3.99 -0.55
C GLY A 121 -0.20 3.46 -0.03
N ALA A 122 0.02 2.16 -0.13
CA ALA A 122 1.22 1.52 0.40
C ALA A 122 2.50 2.01 -0.29
N TRP A 123 2.47 2.22 -1.60
CA TRP A 123 3.60 2.70 -2.37
C TRP A 123 4.00 4.12 -1.96
N THR A 124 3.06 5.06 -2.05
CA THR A 124 3.29 6.48 -1.71
C THR A 124 3.53 6.68 -0.23
N GLY A 125 2.83 5.94 0.63
CA GLY A 125 3.04 5.95 2.08
C GLY A 125 4.43 5.45 2.46
N THR A 126 4.91 4.39 1.82
CA THR A 126 6.26 3.87 2.06
C THR A 126 7.34 4.83 1.57
N LEU A 127 7.15 5.47 0.40
CA LEU A 127 8.03 6.53 -0.07
C LEU A 127 8.08 7.70 0.93
N ALA A 128 6.92 8.18 1.38
CA ALA A 128 6.83 9.25 2.36
C ALA A 128 7.52 8.88 3.68
N ALA A 129 7.31 7.67 4.19
CA ALA A 129 7.97 7.17 5.39
C ALA A 129 9.50 7.10 5.25
N SER A 130 9.99 6.70 4.07
CA SER A 130 11.42 6.70 3.76
C SER A 130 12.00 8.12 3.78
N PHE A 131 11.30 9.11 3.23
CA PHE A 131 11.69 10.52 3.28
C PHE A 131 11.68 11.11 4.69
N LEU A 132 10.68 10.74 5.49
CA LEU A 132 10.56 11.16 6.88
C LEU A 132 11.53 10.45 7.83
N ASN A 133 12.37 9.55 7.31
CA ASN A 133 13.32 8.75 8.08
C ASN A 133 12.65 7.90 9.18
N MET A 134 11.43 7.42 8.91
CA MET A 134 10.77 6.44 9.79
C MET A 134 11.50 5.10 9.70
N GLY A 135 11.66 4.42 10.83
CA GLY A 135 12.25 3.07 10.83
C GLY A 135 11.39 2.07 10.04
N ILE A 136 12.03 1.13 9.34
CA ILE A 136 11.34 0.13 8.50
C ILE A 136 10.25 -0.65 9.26
N ARG A 137 10.50 -1.01 10.52
CA ARG A 137 9.52 -1.75 11.35
C ARG A 137 8.26 -0.92 11.60
N THR A 138 8.44 0.36 11.96
CA THR A 138 7.34 1.30 12.19
C THR A 138 6.57 1.54 10.88
N THR A 139 7.29 1.74 9.77
CA THR A 139 6.71 1.89 8.44
C THR A 139 5.89 0.67 8.03
N ALA A 140 6.47 -0.53 8.13
CA ALA A 140 5.78 -1.77 7.75
C ALA A 140 4.51 -1.98 8.59
N ALA A 141 4.58 -1.81 9.92
CA ALA A 141 3.42 -1.97 10.79
C ALA A 141 2.32 -0.93 10.49
N SER A 142 2.69 0.33 10.32
CA SER A 142 1.75 1.42 10.01
C SER A 142 1.08 1.23 8.64
N VAL A 143 1.88 0.90 7.62
CA VAL A 143 1.38 0.64 6.26
C VAL A 143 0.50 -0.60 6.25
N SER A 144 0.86 -1.70 6.95
CA SER A 144 0.04 -2.91 7.03
C SER A 144 -1.34 -2.63 7.60
N LEU A 145 -1.42 -1.89 8.71
CA LEU A 145 -2.71 -1.52 9.32
C LEU A 145 -3.52 -0.61 8.39
N GLY A 146 -2.85 0.34 7.71
CA GLY A 146 -3.49 1.20 6.71
C GLY A 146 -4.04 0.39 5.54
N VAL A 147 -3.28 -0.55 5.00
CA VAL A 147 -3.69 -1.44 3.91
C VAL A 147 -4.89 -2.30 4.30
N ILE A 148 -4.89 -2.88 5.50
CA ILE A 148 -6.03 -3.65 6.02
C ILE A 148 -7.28 -2.76 6.10
N MET A 149 -7.14 -1.55 6.67
CA MET A 149 -8.24 -0.59 6.77
C MET A 149 -8.78 -0.21 5.38
N ALA A 150 -7.90 0.11 4.42
CA ALA A 150 -8.28 0.40 3.04
C ALA A 150 -9.00 -0.78 2.38
N GLY A 151 -8.54 -2.01 2.63
CA GLY A 151 -9.15 -3.23 2.11
C GLY A 151 -10.56 -3.46 2.65
N ILE A 152 -10.77 -3.24 3.94
CA ILE A 152 -12.10 -3.34 4.55
C ILE A 152 -13.04 -2.27 3.96
N ILE A 153 -12.58 -1.02 3.87
CA ILE A 153 -13.39 0.07 3.30
C ILE A 153 -13.74 -0.22 1.84
N MET A 154 -12.76 -0.54 1.02
CA MET A 154 -12.99 -0.79 -0.41
C MET A 154 -13.83 -2.03 -0.66
N GLY A 155 -13.61 -3.09 0.10
CA GLY A 155 -14.39 -4.31 -0.02
C GLY A 155 -15.86 -4.09 0.36
N THR A 156 -16.13 -3.41 1.48
CA THR A 156 -17.52 -3.11 1.90
C THR A 156 -18.22 -2.16 0.94
N LEU A 157 -17.53 -1.12 0.47
CA LEU A 157 -18.07 -0.21 -0.54
C LEU A 157 -18.39 -0.93 -1.86
N SER A 158 -17.46 -1.78 -2.33
CA SER A 158 -17.67 -2.55 -3.56
C SER A 158 -18.85 -3.51 -3.44
N THR A 159 -18.95 -4.26 -2.35
CA THR A 159 -20.09 -5.15 -2.11
C THR A 159 -21.41 -4.38 -2.10
N GLY A 160 -21.45 -3.20 -1.45
CA GLY A 160 -22.64 -2.35 -1.44
C GLY A 160 -23.03 -1.85 -2.84
N VAL A 161 -22.06 -1.40 -3.63
CA VAL A 161 -22.30 -0.93 -5.01
C VAL A 161 -22.79 -2.06 -5.91
N PHE A 162 -22.14 -3.23 -5.90
CA PHE A 162 -22.55 -4.38 -6.70
C PHE A 162 -23.95 -4.87 -6.31
N SER A 163 -24.30 -4.87 -5.01
CA SER A 163 -25.62 -5.21 -4.51
C SER A 163 -26.73 -4.26 -5.01
N ILE A 164 -26.42 -2.96 -5.17
CA ILE A 164 -27.39 -1.96 -5.67
C ILE A 164 -27.59 -2.11 -7.20
N ILE A 165 -26.53 -2.46 -7.93
CA ILE A 165 -26.58 -2.62 -9.40
C ILE A 165 -27.20 -3.98 -9.79
N GLY A 166 -27.42 -4.89 -8.83
CA GLY A 166 -28.05 -6.20 -9.09
C GLY A 166 -27.11 -7.23 -9.73
N LEU A 167 -25.80 -7.07 -9.50
CA LEU A 167 -24.74 -8.03 -9.87
C LEU A 167 -24.30 -8.85 -8.67
#